data_462ca863d362d4c85ffd543652f4d0d8
#
_entry.id   462ca863d362d4c85ffd543652f4d0d8
#
_cell.length_a   1.000
_cell.length_b   1.000
_cell.length_c   1.000
_cell.angle_alpha   90.00
_cell.angle_beta   90.00
_cell.angle_gamma   90.00
#
_symmetry.space_group_name_H-M   'P 1'
#
loop_
_entity.id
_entity.type
_entity.pdbx_description
1 polymer ?
#
loop_
_entity_poly.entity_id
_entity_poly.type
_entity_poly.pdbx_seq_one_letter_code
_entity_poly.pdbx_strand_id
1 'polypeptide(L)'
;MKKLLAFIFVVALVPAQAQKVNKKLQHALETLTTGFKGDVGIYVKDLHTGKFASINADSIFPTASMVKVPILIGIMDKLNKGELKYHQELTYKDSLFYAGSDLLASLKHNEKVELSKVIMLMLTTSDNTASLWLQSLAGTGTRINQILDSIGYTATRVNSRTPGREAGRDKFGWGQTSPKEMATMFEAL
;
A
#
# COMPACT_ATOMS: atom_id res chain seq x y z
N MET A 1 -31.94 31.89 42.99
CA MET A 1 -32.56 31.32 41.76
C MET A 1 -31.42 30.99 40.78
N LYS A 2 -31.01 29.72 40.70
CA LYS A 2 -29.91 29.25 39.79
C LYS A 2 -30.57 28.87 38.47
N LYS A 3 -30.27 29.61 37.40
CA LYS A 3 -30.70 29.29 36.03
C LYS A 3 -29.78 28.17 35.47
N LEU A 4 -30.37 26.98 35.26
CA LEU A 4 -29.74 25.85 34.61
C LEU A 4 -29.81 26.08 33.09
N LEU A 5 -28.64 26.34 32.45
CA LEU A 5 -28.55 26.41 30.98
C LEU A 5 -28.39 24.97 30.45
N ALA A 6 -29.45 24.47 29.82
CA ALA A 6 -29.38 23.18 29.10
C ALA A 6 -28.68 23.40 27.74
N PHE A 7 -27.49 22.81 27.59
CA PHE A 7 -26.75 22.78 26.31
C PHE A 7 -27.32 21.64 25.46
N ILE A 8 -28.10 21.95 24.45
CA ILE A 8 -28.62 20.97 23.48
C ILE A 8 -27.47 20.67 22.48
N PHE A 9 -26.89 19.47 22.57
CA PHE A 9 -25.91 18.97 21.62
C PHE A 9 -26.67 18.45 20.38
N VAL A 10 -26.71 19.23 19.31
CA VAL A 10 -27.25 18.80 18.02
C VAL A 10 -26.18 17.92 17.35
N VAL A 11 -26.34 16.60 17.45
CA VAL A 11 -25.55 15.63 16.67
C VAL A 11 -26.05 15.69 15.23
N ALA A 12 -25.29 16.35 14.36
CA ALA A 12 -25.54 16.29 12.93
C ALA A 12 -25.27 14.86 12.43
N LEU A 13 -26.34 14.08 12.21
CA LEU A 13 -26.28 12.80 11.51
C LEU A 13 -25.87 13.06 10.05
N VAL A 14 -24.58 12.96 9.74
CA VAL A 14 -24.11 12.90 8.36
C VAL A 14 -24.60 11.55 7.80
N PRO A 15 -25.46 11.54 6.77
CA PRO A 15 -25.92 10.29 6.16
C PRO A 15 -24.69 9.57 5.59
N ALA A 16 -24.34 8.44 6.16
CA ALA A 16 -23.38 7.52 5.56
C ALA A 16 -23.97 7.12 4.20
N GLN A 17 -23.41 7.62 3.10
CA GLN A 17 -23.81 7.18 1.76
C GLN A 17 -23.41 5.71 1.63
N ALA A 18 -24.38 4.82 1.78
CA ALA A 18 -24.17 3.39 1.55
C ALA A 18 -23.67 3.21 0.10
N GLN A 19 -22.45 2.68 -0.03
CA GLN A 19 -21.88 2.37 -1.34
C GLN A 19 -22.82 1.43 -2.10
N LYS A 20 -23.24 1.83 -3.30
CA LYS A 20 -24.20 1.05 -4.09
C LYS A 20 -23.48 0.05 -4.99
N VAL A 21 -23.84 -1.22 -4.89
CA VAL A 21 -23.33 -2.27 -5.78
C VAL A 21 -23.77 -2.00 -7.22
N ASN A 22 -22.85 -2.05 -8.17
CA ASN A 22 -23.14 -2.10 -9.60
C ASN A 22 -23.55 -3.54 -9.97
N LYS A 23 -24.86 -3.82 -9.95
CA LYS A 23 -25.39 -5.17 -10.18
C LYS A 23 -24.97 -5.78 -11.52
N LYS A 24 -24.89 -4.96 -12.60
CA LYS A 24 -24.47 -5.45 -13.93
C LYS A 24 -23.00 -5.89 -13.92
N LEU A 25 -22.12 -5.09 -13.34
CA LEU A 25 -20.71 -5.43 -13.22
C LEU A 25 -20.51 -6.61 -12.24
N GLN A 26 -21.22 -6.63 -11.13
CA GLN A 26 -21.18 -7.72 -10.16
C GLN A 26 -21.51 -9.07 -10.84
N HIS A 27 -22.62 -9.15 -11.57
CA HIS A 27 -23.00 -10.34 -12.31
C HIS A 27 -21.95 -10.75 -13.37
N ALA A 28 -21.37 -9.77 -14.07
CA ALA A 28 -20.31 -10.05 -15.04
C ALA A 28 -19.06 -10.66 -14.36
N LEU A 29 -18.64 -10.13 -13.20
CA LEU A 29 -17.51 -10.67 -12.44
C LEU A 29 -17.79 -12.10 -11.95
N GLU A 30 -18.97 -12.34 -11.40
CA GLU A 30 -19.39 -13.67 -10.95
C GLU A 30 -19.38 -14.68 -12.10
N THR A 31 -19.91 -14.30 -13.26
CA THR A 31 -19.88 -15.14 -14.47
C THR A 31 -18.47 -15.46 -14.93
N LEU A 32 -17.59 -14.44 -14.98
CA LEU A 32 -16.20 -14.61 -15.44
C LEU A 32 -15.34 -15.43 -14.48
N THR A 33 -15.66 -15.42 -13.19
CA THR A 33 -14.89 -16.19 -12.19
C THR A 33 -15.45 -17.58 -11.94
N THR A 34 -16.64 -17.90 -12.49
CA THR A 34 -17.24 -19.23 -12.36
C THR A 34 -16.34 -20.29 -13.00
N GLY A 35 -16.00 -21.34 -12.23
CA GLY A 35 -15.14 -22.43 -12.71
C GLY A 35 -13.65 -22.13 -12.75
N PHE A 36 -13.21 -20.92 -12.33
CA PHE A 36 -11.78 -20.64 -12.18
C PHE A 36 -11.17 -21.53 -11.08
N LYS A 37 -10.06 -22.20 -11.42
CA LYS A 37 -9.33 -23.06 -10.50
C LYS A 37 -8.23 -22.27 -9.79
N GLY A 38 -8.58 -21.66 -8.68
CA GLY A 38 -7.67 -20.84 -7.89
C GLY A 38 -8.41 -19.83 -7.02
N ASP A 39 -7.68 -19.02 -6.26
CA ASP A 39 -8.22 -17.96 -5.44
C ASP A 39 -8.30 -16.66 -6.24
N VAL A 40 -9.46 -16.04 -6.30
CA VAL A 40 -9.71 -14.78 -7.00
C VAL A 40 -10.19 -13.72 -6.01
N GLY A 41 -9.55 -12.57 -6.04
CA GLY A 41 -9.97 -11.39 -5.31
C GLY A 41 -10.05 -10.19 -6.26
N ILE A 42 -11.20 -9.54 -6.32
CA ILE A 42 -11.46 -8.39 -7.19
C ILE A 42 -12.19 -7.31 -6.40
N TYR A 43 -11.78 -6.07 -6.58
CA TYR A 43 -12.54 -4.91 -6.15
C TYR A 43 -12.44 -3.84 -7.23
N VAL A 44 -13.60 -3.41 -7.73
CA VAL A 44 -13.71 -2.36 -8.74
C VAL A 44 -14.64 -1.27 -8.21
N LYS A 45 -14.19 -0.03 -8.23
CA LYS A 45 -14.98 1.14 -7.84
C LYS A 45 -14.95 2.19 -8.93
N ASP A 46 -16.11 2.65 -9.32
CA ASP A 46 -16.27 3.83 -10.17
C ASP A 46 -16.17 5.08 -9.27
N LEU A 47 -15.09 5.83 -9.41
CA LEU A 47 -14.83 7.00 -8.57
C LEU A 47 -15.81 8.14 -8.80
N HIS A 48 -16.43 8.21 -9.99
CA HIS A 48 -17.41 9.25 -10.29
C HIS A 48 -18.78 8.98 -9.63
N THR A 49 -19.24 7.72 -9.66
CA THR A 49 -20.57 7.35 -9.13
C THR A 49 -20.52 6.73 -7.74
N GLY A 50 -19.33 6.35 -7.25
CA GLY A 50 -19.14 5.61 -6.02
C GLY A 50 -19.64 4.16 -6.07
N LYS A 51 -20.15 3.68 -7.22
CA LYS A 51 -20.63 2.30 -7.37
C LYS A 51 -19.47 1.34 -7.44
N PHE A 52 -19.64 0.14 -6.87
CA PHE A 52 -18.61 -0.88 -6.86
C PHE A 52 -19.14 -2.26 -7.22
N ALA A 53 -18.22 -3.18 -7.55
CA ALA A 53 -18.45 -4.61 -7.64
C ALA A 53 -17.23 -5.34 -7.09
N SER A 54 -17.42 -6.53 -6.52
CA SER A 54 -16.31 -7.22 -5.84
C SER A 54 -16.50 -8.72 -5.75
N ILE A 55 -15.36 -9.42 -5.72
CA ILE A 55 -15.24 -10.85 -5.40
C ILE A 55 -14.15 -10.97 -4.33
N ASN A 56 -14.44 -11.58 -3.19
CA ASN A 56 -13.48 -11.78 -2.11
C ASN A 56 -12.66 -10.51 -1.76
N ALA A 57 -13.32 -9.35 -1.73
CA ALA A 57 -12.67 -8.03 -1.64
C ALA A 57 -11.85 -7.82 -0.36
N ASP A 58 -12.25 -8.45 0.75
CA ASP A 58 -11.60 -8.35 2.05
C ASP A 58 -10.67 -9.55 2.35
N SER A 59 -10.58 -10.54 1.44
CA SER A 59 -9.65 -11.68 1.56
C SER A 59 -8.21 -11.24 1.37
N ILE A 60 -7.30 -11.89 2.09
CA ILE A 60 -5.87 -11.55 2.05
C ILE A 60 -5.16 -12.32 0.94
N PHE A 61 -4.44 -11.59 0.11
CA PHE A 61 -3.63 -12.10 -1.00
C PHE A 61 -2.18 -11.63 -0.87
N PRO A 62 -1.22 -12.39 -1.44
CA PRO A 62 0.14 -11.91 -1.65
C PRO A 62 0.13 -10.65 -2.53
N THR A 63 0.95 -9.67 -2.18
CA THR A 63 1.06 -8.44 -2.99
C THR A 63 1.92 -8.62 -4.23
N ALA A 64 2.85 -9.56 -4.24
CA ALA A 64 3.97 -9.52 -5.18
C ALA A 64 4.56 -8.08 -5.23
N SER A 65 4.79 -7.52 -6.41
CA SER A 65 5.34 -6.15 -6.54
C SER A 65 4.41 -5.03 -6.10
N MET A 66 3.13 -5.28 -5.83
CA MET A 66 2.26 -4.26 -5.23
C MET A 66 2.69 -3.83 -3.81
N VAL A 67 3.58 -4.59 -3.15
CA VAL A 67 4.21 -4.15 -1.88
C VAL A 67 4.95 -2.82 -2.01
N LYS A 68 5.31 -2.41 -3.21
CA LYS A 68 5.98 -1.14 -3.51
C LYS A 68 5.08 0.08 -3.26
N VAL A 69 3.76 -0.10 -3.30
CA VAL A 69 2.80 0.96 -2.94
C VAL A 69 2.92 1.36 -1.46
N PRO A 70 2.79 0.47 -0.47
CA PRO A 70 3.02 0.84 0.93
C PRO A 70 4.45 1.30 1.22
N ILE A 71 5.47 0.81 0.50
CA ILE A 71 6.84 1.34 0.63
C ILE A 71 6.88 2.81 0.18
N LEU A 72 6.24 3.15 -0.93
CA LEU A 72 6.11 4.53 -1.39
C LEU A 72 5.41 5.41 -0.36
N ILE A 73 4.32 4.95 0.26
CA ILE A 73 3.62 5.68 1.34
C ILE A 73 4.60 6.01 2.47
N GLY A 74 5.45 5.06 2.88
CA GLY A 74 6.48 5.30 3.90
C GLY A 74 7.51 6.35 3.50
N ILE A 75 7.92 6.40 2.24
CA ILE A 75 8.81 7.44 1.70
C ILE A 75 8.11 8.81 1.66
N MET A 76 6.85 8.84 1.21
CA MET A 76 6.06 10.10 1.16
C MET A 76 5.82 10.67 2.55
N ASP A 77 5.59 9.84 3.58
CA ASP A 77 5.50 10.28 4.97
C ASP A 77 6.78 11.03 5.40
N LYS A 78 7.95 10.49 5.07
CA LYS A 78 9.23 11.13 5.38
C LYS A 78 9.52 12.40 4.57
N LEU A 79 9.14 12.42 3.30
CA LEU A 79 9.25 13.61 2.46
C LEU A 79 8.36 14.74 3.00
N ASN A 80 7.12 14.44 3.37
CA ASN A 80 6.18 15.39 3.94
C ASN A 80 6.64 15.96 5.30
N LYS A 81 7.37 15.15 6.09
CA LYS A 81 7.97 15.59 7.36
C LYS A 81 9.29 16.34 7.20
N GLY A 82 9.81 16.44 5.98
CA GLY A 82 11.12 17.04 5.71
C GLY A 82 12.32 16.21 6.18
N GLU A 83 12.09 14.94 6.55
CA GLU A 83 13.15 14.00 6.94
C GLU A 83 13.97 13.50 5.73
N LEU A 84 13.37 13.54 4.54
CA LEU A 84 14.01 13.28 3.26
C LEU A 84 13.74 14.45 2.30
N LYS A 85 14.64 14.63 1.33
CA LYS A 85 14.45 15.57 0.21
C LYS A 85 14.37 14.78 -1.09
N TYR A 86 13.39 15.08 -1.94
CA TYR A 86 13.13 14.35 -3.18
C TYR A 86 14.34 14.24 -4.11
N HIS A 87 15.16 15.29 -4.19
CA HIS A 87 16.39 15.37 -5.00
C HIS A 87 17.68 15.14 -4.20
N GLN A 88 17.60 14.55 -2.98
CA GLN A 88 18.83 14.23 -2.25
C GLN A 88 19.60 13.09 -2.88
N GLU A 89 20.94 13.17 -2.80
CA GLU A 89 21.80 12.06 -3.16
C GLU A 89 21.80 10.97 -2.09
N LEU A 90 21.69 9.74 -2.54
CA LEU A 90 21.85 8.52 -1.75
C LEU A 90 23.12 7.83 -2.15
N THR A 91 23.75 7.14 -1.20
CA THR A 91 24.96 6.34 -1.45
C THR A 91 24.61 4.86 -1.43
N TYR A 92 24.82 4.17 -2.55
CA TYR A 92 24.56 2.74 -2.68
C TYR A 92 25.48 1.91 -1.80
N LYS A 93 24.94 0.85 -1.21
CA LYS A 93 25.67 -0.13 -0.39
C LYS A 93 25.34 -1.54 -0.88
N ASP A 94 26.37 -2.39 -0.95
CA ASP A 94 26.24 -3.78 -1.41
C ASP A 94 25.22 -4.60 -0.59
N SER A 95 24.98 -4.23 0.67
CA SER A 95 23.97 -4.85 1.52
C SER A 95 22.52 -4.64 1.02
N LEU A 96 22.32 -3.71 0.08
CA LEU A 96 21.03 -3.44 -0.57
C LEU A 96 20.81 -4.33 -1.79
N PHE A 97 21.85 -4.98 -2.29
CA PHE A 97 21.79 -5.81 -3.49
C PHE A 97 20.70 -6.88 -3.37
N TYR A 98 19.92 -7.00 -4.43
CA TYR A 98 19.00 -8.10 -4.64
C TYR A 98 19.38 -8.80 -5.95
N ALA A 99 19.62 -10.11 -5.90
CA ALA A 99 20.00 -10.89 -7.07
C ALA A 99 18.84 -10.92 -8.09
N GLY A 100 19.13 -10.47 -9.31
CA GLY A 100 18.13 -10.41 -10.39
C GLY A 100 18.57 -9.48 -11.52
N SER A 101 17.64 -9.08 -12.35
CA SER A 101 17.83 -8.16 -13.48
C SER A 101 17.59 -6.70 -13.14
N ASP A 102 17.75 -6.32 -11.89
CA ASP A 102 17.50 -4.96 -11.39
C ASP A 102 18.57 -3.98 -11.92
N LEU A 103 18.14 -2.78 -12.35
CA LEU A 103 19.05 -1.75 -12.85
C LEU A 103 19.99 -1.24 -11.74
N LEU A 104 19.45 -1.02 -10.53
CA LEU A 104 20.27 -0.58 -9.38
C LEU A 104 21.24 -1.64 -8.88
N ALA A 105 21.00 -2.91 -9.19
CA ALA A 105 21.94 -3.98 -8.86
C ALA A 105 23.29 -3.88 -9.61
N SER A 106 23.36 -3.07 -10.67
CA SER A 106 24.59 -2.81 -11.43
C SER A 106 25.48 -1.69 -10.84
N LEU A 107 24.98 -0.96 -9.83
CA LEU A 107 25.77 0.08 -9.17
C LEU A 107 26.93 -0.53 -8.37
N LYS A 108 28.07 0.18 -8.36
CA LYS A 108 29.20 -0.15 -7.53
C LYS A 108 29.03 0.40 -6.11
N HIS A 109 29.73 -0.22 -5.17
CA HIS A 109 29.74 0.27 -3.79
C HIS A 109 30.14 1.75 -3.71
N ASN A 110 29.37 2.52 -2.95
CA ASN A 110 29.49 3.97 -2.78
C ASN A 110 29.13 4.83 -4.02
N GLU A 111 28.62 4.28 -5.11
CA GLU A 111 28.05 5.10 -6.16
C GLU A 111 26.84 5.89 -5.64
N LYS A 112 26.67 7.09 -6.18
CA LYS A 112 25.63 8.02 -5.79
C LYS A 112 24.49 8.00 -6.80
N VAL A 113 23.27 8.03 -6.26
CA VAL A 113 22.05 8.14 -7.06
C VAL A 113 21.04 9.01 -6.32
N GLU A 114 20.30 9.80 -7.06
CA GLU A 114 19.26 10.66 -6.50
C GLU A 114 18.03 9.86 -6.04
N LEU A 115 17.45 10.21 -4.88
CA LEU A 115 16.27 9.53 -4.32
C LEU A 115 15.11 9.44 -5.33
N SER A 116 14.85 10.50 -6.08
CA SER A 116 13.80 10.53 -7.12
C SER A 116 14.00 9.43 -8.18
N LYS A 117 15.25 9.15 -8.56
CA LYS A 117 15.57 8.09 -9.54
C LYS A 117 15.37 6.69 -8.94
N VAL A 118 15.69 6.50 -7.67
CA VAL A 118 15.43 5.23 -6.97
C VAL A 118 13.92 4.99 -6.88
N ILE A 119 13.13 6.02 -6.54
CA ILE A 119 11.65 5.94 -6.54
C ILE A 119 11.13 5.59 -7.93
N MET A 120 11.61 6.30 -8.95
CA MET A 120 11.22 6.07 -10.36
C MET A 120 11.48 4.61 -10.76
N LEU A 121 12.66 4.08 -10.51
CA LEU A 121 13.01 2.70 -10.88
C LEU A 121 12.16 1.67 -10.13
N MET A 122 11.90 1.88 -8.83
CA MET A 122 10.99 1.02 -8.09
C MET A 122 9.60 0.93 -8.75
N LEU A 123 9.07 2.06 -9.21
CA LEU A 123 7.69 2.14 -9.72
C LEU A 123 7.58 1.76 -11.20
N THR A 124 8.56 2.12 -12.04
CA THR A 124 8.45 1.96 -13.51
C THR A 124 9.02 0.63 -13.99
N THR A 125 10.11 0.16 -13.41
CA THR A 125 10.78 -1.10 -13.78
C THR A 125 10.59 -2.20 -12.74
N SER A 126 9.92 -1.88 -11.65
CA SER A 126 9.73 -2.82 -10.53
C SER A 126 11.05 -3.28 -9.90
N ASP A 127 12.08 -2.44 -9.91
CA ASP A 127 13.41 -2.73 -9.37
C ASP A 127 13.34 -3.13 -7.89
N ASN A 128 13.84 -4.32 -7.56
CA ASN A 128 13.75 -4.87 -6.20
C ASN A 128 14.83 -4.32 -5.29
N THR A 129 16.01 -4.01 -5.84
CA THR A 129 17.09 -3.33 -5.11
C THR A 129 16.61 -1.94 -4.68
N ALA A 130 15.94 -1.19 -5.57
CA ALA A 130 15.28 0.07 -5.23
C ALA A 130 14.22 -0.11 -4.13
N SER A 131 13.40 -1.15 -4.23
CA SER A 131 12.36 -1.45 -3.25
C SER A 131 12.93 -1.67 -1.86
N LEU A 132 13.98 -2.50 -1.72
CA LEU A 132 14.62 -2.79 -0.44
C LEU A 132 15.34 -1.56 0.13
N TRP A 133 15.95 -0.75 -0.74
CA TRP A 133 16.57 0.50 -0.32
C TRP A 133 15.56 1.49 0.22
N LEU A 134 14.48 1.74 -0.51
CA LEU A 134 13.41 2.63 -0.09
C LEU A 134 12.69 2.11 1.16
N GLN A 135 12.47 0.79 1.29
CA GLN A 135 11.94 0.20 2.52
C GLN A 135 12.82 0.50 3.72
N SER A 136 14.15 0.38 3.57
CA SER A 136 15.12 0.72 4.62
C SER A 136 15.06 2.21 4.99
N LEU A 137 15.03 3.11 3.99
CA LEU A 137 14.93 4.56 4.19
C LEU A 137 13.60 4.96 4.86
N ALA A 138 12.51 4.27 4.54
CA ALA A 138 11.19 4.50 5.16
C ALA A 138 11.14 4.10 6.65
N GLY A 139 12.19 3.47 7.18
CA GLY A 139 12.25 2.97 8.55
C GLY A 139 11.81 1.52 8.69
N THR A 140 12.06 0.72 7.65
CA THR A 140 11.72 -0.70 7.51
C THR A 140 10.21 -0.96 7.40
N GLY A 141 9.83 -2.23 7.22
CA GLY A 141 8.42 -2.60 7.19
C GLY A 141 7.70 -2.35 8.52
N THR A 142 8.42 -2.31 9.64
CA THR A 142 7.83 -1.98 10.95
C THR A 142 7.22 -0.57 10.93
N ARG A 143 7.99 0.44 10.50
CA ARG A 143 7.48 1.82 10.43
C ARG A 143 6.39 1.97 9.38
N ILE A 144 6.56 1.34 8.22
CA ILE A 144 5.54 1.36 7.16
C ILE A 144 4.22 0.79 7.67
N ASN A 145 4.25 -0.36 8.36
CA ASN A 145 3.05 -0.98 8.92
C ASN A 145 2.38 -0.11 10.00
N GLN A 146 3.16 0.60 10.82
CA GLN A 146 2.61 1.58 11.78
C GLN A 146 1.89 2.74 11.07
N ILE A 147 2.44 3.23 9.95
CA ILE A 147 1.79 4.27 9.15
C ILE A 147 0.47 3.72 8.58
N LEU A 148 0.48 2.52 8.00
CA LEU A 148 -0.73 1.87 7.49
C LEU A 148 -1.80 1.73 8.56
N ASP A 149 -1.44 1.30 9.78
CA ASP A 149 -2.37 1.21 10.90
C ASP A 149 -2.96 2.58 11.25
N SER A 150 -2.14 3.63 11.28
CA SER A 150 -2.57 4.99 11.64
C SER A 150 -3.57 5.61 10.65
N ILE A 151 -3.57 5.13 9.40
CA ILE A 151 -4.49 5.57 8.34
C ILE A 151 -5.56 4.52 8.02
N GLY A 152 -5.71 3.50 8.86
CA GLY A 152 -6.82 2.54 8.84
C GLY A 152 -6.66 1.34 7.93
N TYR A 153 -5.48 1.09 7.35
CA TYR A 153 -5.21 -0.11 6.55
C TYR A 153 -4.67 -1.25 7.43
N THR A 154 -5.49 -2.26 7.68
CA THR A 154 -5.14 -3.37 8.59
C THR A 154 -4.82 -4.67 7.88
N ALA A 155 -5.29 -4.88 6.66
CA ALA A 155 -5.05 -6.05 5.83
C ALA A 155 -3.71 -5.96 5.07
N THR A 156 -3.29 -4.75 4.69
CA THR A 156 -2.04 -4.53 3.96
C THR A 156 -0.85 -4.46 4.90
N ARG A 157 0.16 -5.29 4.61
CA ARG A 157 1.40 -5.36 5.42
C ARG A 157 2.62 -5.56 4.54
N VAL A 158 3.70 -4.91 4.89
CA VAL A 158 5.06 -5.24 4.44
C VAL A 158 5.59 -6.34 5.36
N ASN A 159 5.91 -7.51 4.80
CA ASN A 159 6.39 -8.67 5.53
C ASN A 159 7.91 -8.85 5.40
N SER A 160 8.48 -8.50 4.22
CA SER A 160 9.89 -8.63 3.93
C SER A 160 10.74 -7.78 4.88
N ARG A 161 11.80 -8.36 5.43
CA ARG A 161 12.76 -7.68 6.34
C ARG A 161 12.04 -6.89 7.46
N THR A 162 10.96 -7.47 8.00
CA THR A 162 10.12 -6.85 9.04
C THR A 162 10.05 -7.80 10.23
N PRO A 163 10.68 -7.47 11.37
CA PRO A 163 10.62 -8.29 12.58
C PRO A 163 9.17 -8.54 13.03
N GLY A 164 8.87 -9.79 13.46
CA GLY A 164 7.54 -10.21 13.87
C GLY A 164 6.57 -10.49 12.72
N ARG A 165 7.06 -10.47 11.46
CA ARG A 165 6.25 -10.75 10.25
C ARG A 165 6.70 -12.03 9.53
N GLU A 166 7.45 -12.89 10.18
CA GLU A 166 8.03 -14.12 9.61
C GLU A 166 6.92 -15.04 9.08
N ALA A 167 5.88 -15.34 9.88
CA ALA A 167 4.75 -16.15 9.47
C ALA A 167 3.96 -15.52 8.30
N GLY A 168 3.82 -14.19 8.28
CA GLY A 168 3.22 -13.47 7.16
C GLY A 168 4.06 -13.58 5.90
N ARG A 169 5.39 -13.50 6.03
CA ARG A 169 6.34 -13.66 4.93
C ARG A 169 6.31 -15.07 4.36
N ASP A 170 6.24 -16.10 5.19
CA ASP A 170 6.20 -17.49 4.76
C ASP A 170 4.93 -17.81 3.98
N LYS A 171 3.80 -17.19 4.37
CA LYS A 171 2.49 -17.41 3.74
C LYS A 171 2.26 -16.52 2.51
N PHE A 172 2.65 -15.26 2.54
CA PHE A 172 2.29 -14.24 1.54
C PHE A 172 3.49 -13.59 0.84
N GLY A 173 4.71 -14.02 1.14
CA GLY A 173 5.91 -13.43 0.56
C GLY A 173 6.23 -12.03 1.12
N TRP A 174 6.68 -11.12 0.25
CA TRP A 174 7.18 -9.80 0.66
C TRP A 174 6.12 -8.91 1.30
N GLY A 175 4.86 -9.10 0.95
CA GLY A 175 3.76 -8.35 1.52
C GLY A 175 2.42 -9.02 1.27
N GLN A 176 1.41 -8.52 1.95
CA GLN A 176 0.03 -8.96 1.85
C GLN A 176 -0.91 -7.77 1.76
N THR A 177 -2.08 -7.95 1.14
CA THR A 177 -3.13 -6.94 1.03
C THR A 177 -4.47 -7.60 0.77
N SER A 178 -5.57 -6.82 0.89
CA SER A 178 -6.85 -7.20 0.30
C SER A 178 -7.11 -6.38 -0.98
N PRO A 179 -7.89 -6.90 -1.94
CA PRO A 179 -8.26 -6.16 -3.15
C PRO A 179 -8.86 -4.78 -2.85
N LYS A 180 -9.71 -4.71 -1.83
CA LYS A 180 -10.36 -3.47 -1.42
C LYS A 180 -9.38 -2.47 -0.82
N GLU A 181 -8.50 -2.88 0.10
CA GLU A 181 -7.52 -1.96 0.67
C GLU A 181 -6.56 -1.42 -0.39
N MET A 182 -6.05 -2.29 -1.28
CA MET A 182 -5.17 -1.83 -2.35
C MET A 182 -5.86 -0.81 -3.27
N ALA A 183 -7.11 -1.07 -3.66
CA ALA A 183 -7.87 -0.13 -4.49
C ALA A 183 -8.13 1.20 -3.76
N THR A 184 -8.45 1.16 -2.45
CA THR A 184 -8.67 2.39 -1.67
C THR A 184 -7.38 3.17 -1.41
N MET A 185 -6.21 2.55 -1.39
CA MET A 185 -4.93 3.26 -1.39
C MET A 185 -4.75 4.10 -2.66
N PHE A 186 -5.07 3.54 -3.82
CA PHE A 186 -5.02 4.28 -5.08
C PHE A 186 -6.10 5.36 -5.21
N GLU A 187 -7.26 5.19 -4.55
CA GLU A 187 -8.30 6.23 -4.51
C GLU A 187 -7.86 7.43 -3.67
N ALA A 188 -6.98 7.24 -2.69
CA ALA A 188 -6.51 8.28 -1.78
C ALA A 188 -5.32 9.10 -2.35
N LEU A 189 -4.74 8.69 -3.48
CA LEU A 189 -3.66 9.40 -4.19
C LEU A 189 -4.24 10.46 -5.13
#